data_b04c2d2ad629f87a895933fa7b70cf98
#
_entry.id   b04c2d2ad629f87a895933fa7b70cf98
#
_cell.length_a   1.000
_cell.length_b   1.000
_cell.length_c   1.000
_cell.angle_alpha   90.00
_cell.angle_beta   90.00
_cell.angle_gamma   90.00
#
_symmetry.space_group_name_H-M   'P 1'
#
loop_
_entity.id
_entity.type
_entity.pdbx_description
1 polymer ?
#
loop_
_entity_poly.entity_id
_entity_poly.type
_entity_poly.pdbx_seq_one_letter_code
_entity_poly.pdbx_strand_id
1 'polypeptide(L)'
;MKLSKKISLTALLLAPALYSSGAGFQIQEQGASNMGTAMAGAVTNANNDATAAFANPSALSFLNKGDKNTVISISGAAVLPTLAYKGNDGRVADCAVNSYVPNFFAAHKFNDRITASMSITAPYGLESKYDKNWQGNAQGIHSYLMTADFNPSVSLKITDWLSVSGGLSAQFAYVKLTQNAPYEKMSGDSWGIGGNIGITIQYADEGRIGFSWRSSVHHEFSGDAHSKSAYAPILGNPDIEAEVDIPHTFTVGVYQRLPDLFDRFAIMADYTYTMWSSFDELKVSGLAAPFSEKEDWKDTSRISLGLHYYPKFDENLTLRIGSAFDESPVKTVNRTVRIPCGDRVWFSTGAGYKYGAFTFDAGYSYIMVVGNTDINKGGVNGHYYGHIHVISAQITYEF
;
A
#
# COMPACT_ATOMS: atom_id res chain seq x y z
N MET A 1 -6.44 31.30 -22.90
CA MET A 1 -5.07 30.91 -23.29
C MET A 1 -4.59 29.89 -22.26
N LYS A 2 -4.96 28.60 -22.47
CA LYS A 2 -4.60 27.49 -21.56
C LYS A 2 -3.15 27.08 -21.85
N LEU A 3 -2.24 27.40 -20.94
CA LEU A 3 -0.86 26.92 -20.99
C LEU A 3 -0.85 25.47 -20.44
N SER A 4 -0.99 24.50 -21.32
CA SER A 4 -0.72 23.11 -21.04
C SER A 4 0.81 22.93 -20.88
N LYS A 5 1.33 23.10 -19.69
CA LYS A 5 2.67 22.64 -19.35
C LYS A 5 2.60 21.15 -19.07
N LYS A 6 2.72 20.33 -20.12
CA LYS A 6 3.13 18.93 -19.97
C LYS A 6 4.54 18.92 -19.39
N ILE A 7 4.66 18.90 -18.09
CA ILE A 7 5.90 18.51 -17.43
C ILE A 7 5.99 17.00 -17.63
N SER A 8 6.79 16.62 -18.63
CA SER A 8 7.11 15.22 -18.87
C SER A 8 7.98 14.71 -17.72
N LEU A 9 7.35 14.17 -16.69
CA LEU A 9 7.99 13.47 -15.57
C LEU A 9 8.36 12.03 -15.98
N THR A 10 8.76 11.84 -17.23
CA THR A 10 9.03 10.55 -17.86
C THR A 10 10.28 9.84 -17.30
N ALA A 11 11.04 10.46 -16.42
CA ALA A 11 12.28 9.91 -15.87
C ALA A 11 12.13 9.22 -14.49
N LEU A 12 10.96 9.30 -13.82
CA LEU A 12 10.75 8.67 -12.50
C LEU A 12 9.72 7.54 -12.52
N LEU A 13 9.13 7.23 -13.66
CA LEU A 13 8.04 6.28 -13.82
C LEU A 13 8.42 5.07 -14.67
N LEU A 14 9.54 4.43 -14.33
CA LEU A 14 9.67 2.99 -14.56
C LEU A 14 8.97 2.27 -13.40
N ALA A 15 7.70 2.59 -13.16
CA ALA A 15 6.86 1.80 -12.28
C ALA A 15 6.24 0.68 -13.12
N PRO A 16 6.71 -0.55 -12.98
CA PRO A 16 5.97 -1.70 -13.48
C PRO A 16 4.65 -1.80 -12.72
N ALA A 17 3.73 -2.51 -13.32
CA ALA A 17 2.40 -2.84 -12.81
C ALA A 17 2.33 -3.02 -11.29
N LEU A 18 1.37 -2.39 -10.63
CA LEU A 18 1.18 -2.47 -9.18
C LEU A 18 -0.02 -3.37 -8.89
N TYR A 19 0.22 -4.56 -8.39
CA TYR A 19 -0.83 -5.41 -7.81
C TYR A 19 -0.89 -5.16 -6.30
N SER A 20 -2.09 -4.90 -5.76
CA SER A 20 -2.28 -4.77 -4.32
C SER A 20 -2.21 -6.12 -3.62
N SER A 21 -1.29 -6.29 -2.69
CA SER A 21 -1.27 -7.42 -1.76
C SER A 21 -2.06 -7.13 -0.48
N GLY A 22 -2.36 -5.86 -0.16
CA GLY A 22 -3.27 -5.45 0.90
C GLY A 22 -4.75 -5.55 0.48
N ALA A 23 -5.68 -5.52 1.44
CA ALA A 23 -7.11 -5.59 1.15
C ALA A 23 -7.60 -4.33 0.41
N GLY A 24 -8.60 -4.47 -0.45
CA GLY A 24 -8.99 -3.43 -1.40
C GLY A 24 -7.90 -3.22 -2.46
N PHE A 25 -7.44 -1.98 -2.59
CA PHE A 25 -6.30 -1.61 -3.44
C PHE A 25 -5.17 -0.92 -2.64
N GLN A 26 -5.10 -1.14 -1.32
CA GLN A 26 -4.01 -0.64 -0.47
C GLN A 26 -2.75 -1.51 -0.67
N ILE A 27 -1.58 -0.86 -0.80
CA ILE A 27 -0.28 -1.52 -0.89
C ILE A 27 0.40 -1.45 0.47
N GLN A 28 0.69 -2.62 1.06
CA GLN A 28 1.33 -2.73 2.38
C GLN A 28 2.85 -2.82 2.30
N GLU A 29 3.44 -2.98 1.13
CA GLU A 29 4.86 -3.25 0.88
C GLU A 29 5.74 -2.00 1.06
N GLN A 30 5.65 -1.36 2.23
CA GLN A 30 6.35 -0.12 2.56
C GLN A 30 7.60 -0.41 3.42
N GLY A 31 8.64 -0.99 2.79
CA GLY A 31 9.91 -1.32 3.41
C GLY A 31 10.10 -2.82 3.69
N ALA A 32 11.26 -3.36 3.26
CA ALA A 32 11.56 -4.78 3.43
C ALA A 32 11.79 -5.17 4.89
N SER A 33 12.32 -4.26 5.70
CA SER A 33 12.48 -4.45 7.13
C SER A 33 11.15 -4.71 7.84
N ASN A 34 10.08 -4.00 7.45
CA ASN A 34 8.74 -4.16 7.99
C ASN A 34 8.03 -5.41 7.42
N MET A 35 8.34 -5.78 6.16
CA MET A 35 7.75 -6.98 5.53
C MET A 35 8.08 -8.26 6.31
N GLY A 36 9.27 -8.35 6.90
CA GLY A 36 9.68 -9.52 7.71
C GLY A 36 8.79 -9.79 8.92
N THR A 37 8.04 -8.81 9.39
CA THR A 37 7.10 -8.91 10.51
C THR A 37 5.63 -8.74 10.09
N ALA A 38 5.31 -8.92 8.80
CA ALA A 38 4.00 -8.60 8.26
C ALA A 38 3.54 -7.18 8.66
N MET A 39 4.43 -6.19 8.58
CA MET A 39 4.25 -4.79 8.95
C MET A 39 4.03 -4.51 10.45
N ALA A 40 4.04 -5.52 11.33
CA ALA A 40 3.98 -5.28 12.76
C ALA A 40 5.22 -4.50 13.23
N GLY A 41 5.01 -3.47 14.07
CA GLY A 41 6.06 -2.59 14.58
C GLY A 41 6.43 -1.43 13.63
N ALA A 42 5.79 -1.31 12.49
CA ALA A 42 6.06 -0.22 11.55
C ALA A 42 5.72 1.16 12.17
N VAL A 43 4.57 1.28 12.84
CA VAL A 43 4.12 2.53 13.46
C VAL A 43 4.96 2.95 14.68
N THR A 44 5.74 2.02 15.26
CA THR A 44 6.65 2.27 16.38
C THR A 44 8.12 2.38 15.95
N ASN A 45 8.40 2.22 14.64
CA ASN A 45 9.76 2.12 14.11
C ASN A 45 10.60 1.03 14.81
N ALA A 46 10.06 -0.18 14.87
CA ALA A 46 10.72 -1.34 15.49
C ALA A 46 12.08 -1.67 14.84
N ASN A 47 12.23 -1.37 13.55
CA ASN A 47 13.46 -1.59 12.78
C ASN A 47 14.50 -0.48 12.92
N ASN A 48 14.13 0.65 13.56
CA ASN A 48 15.01 1.79 13.78
C ASN A 48 15.68 2.29 12.48
N ASP A 49 14.86 2.48 11.41
CA ASP A 49 15.29 2.93 10.10
C ASP A 49 14.41 4.08 9.57
N ALA A 50 14.62 4.51 8.31
CA ALA A 50 13.88 5.63 7.73
C ALA A 50 12.46 5.27 7.26
N THR A 51 12.02 4.01 7.27
CA THR A 51 10.68 3.61 6.80
C THR A 51 9.55 4.21 7.62
N ALA A 52 9.83 4.59 8.88
CA ALA A 52 8.88 5.32 9.72
C ALA A 52 8.49 6.70 9.14
N ALA A 53 9.24 7.26 8.19
CA ALA A 53 8.84 8.47 7.46
C ALA A 53 7.47 8.31 6.76
N PHE A 54 7.12 7.07 6.38
CA PHE A 54 5.78 6.75 5.88
C PHE A 54 4.84 6.31 7.00
N ALA A 55 5.26 5.34 7.83
CA ALA A 55 4.36 4.67 8.78
C ALA A 55 3.94 5.61 9.94
N ASN A 56 4.90 6.31 10.54
CA ASN A 56 4.69 7.26 11.64
C ASN A 56 5.96 8.12 11.82
N PRO A 57 6.02 9.31 11.24
CA PRO A 57 7.22 10.16 11.33
C PRO A 57 7.63 10.51 12.75
N SER A 58 6.69 10.56 13.73
CA SER A 58 7.04 10.89 15.12
C SER A 58 8.00 9.87 15.75
N ALA A 59 7.97 8.62 15.29
CA ALA A 59 8.87 7.58 15.78
C ALA A 59 10.34 7.80 15.37
N LEU A 60 10.59 8.64 14.36
CA LEU A 60 11.93 9.04 13.94
C LEU A 60 12.66 9.91 14.96
N SER A 61 11.95 10.58 15.88
CA SER A 61 12.56 11.31 17.00
C SER A 61 13.31 10.41 17.98
N PHE A 62 13.04 9.10 17.94
CA PHE A 62 13.68 8.08 18.78
C PHE A 62 14.66 7.20 17.98
N LEU A 63 15.06 7.64 16.77
CA LEU A 63 16.15 6.98 16.05
C LEU A 63 17.43 6.98 16.88
N ASN A 64 17.95 5.79 17.16
CA ASN A 64 19.22 5.61 17.85
C ASN A 64 20.29 5.21 16.84
N LYS A 65 21.06 6.19 16.37
CA LYS A 65 22.10 6.04 15.33
C LYS A 65 23.47 6.56 15.79
N GLY A 66 23.65 6.74 17.12
CA GLY A 66 24.86 7.36 17.66
C GLY A 66 24.99 8.81 17.17
N ASP A 67 26.19 9.19 16.71
CA ASP A 67 26.49 10.55 16.24
C ASP A 67 25.98 10.85 14.80
N LYS A 68 25.31 9.87 14.17
CA LYS A 68 24.80 10.03 12.81
C LYS A 68 23.43 10.69 12.82
N ASN A 69 23.28 11.72 11.98
CA ASN A 69 22.07 12.53 11.92
C ASN A 69 21.16 12.23 10.73
N THR A 70 21.65 11.51 9.74
CA THR A 70 20.90 11.24 8.51
C THR A 70 20.78 9.74 8.27
N VAL A 71 19.58 9.30 7.93
CA VAL A 71 19.28 7.91 7.55
C VAL A 71 18.48 7.93 6.26
N ILE A 72 18.93 7.14 5.27
CA ILE A 72 18.23 6.95 4.00
C ILE A 72 17.98 5.46 3.84
N SER A 73 16.76 5.08 3.47
CA SER A 73 16.38 3.71 3.13
C SER A 73 15.79 3.67 1.73
N ILE A 74 16.27 2.75 0.90
CA ILE A 74 15.72 2.45 -0.42
C ILE A 74 15.26 1.00 -0.38
N SER A 75 14.02 0.75 -0.73
CA SER A 75 13.48 -0.60 -0.75
C SER A 75 12.69 -0.89 -2.02
N GLY A 76 12.55 -2.18 -2.32
CA GLY A 76 11.68 -2.66 -3.39
C GLY A 76 11.06 -4.00 -3.02
N ALA A 77 9.83 -4.21 -3.47
CA ALA A 77 9.13 -5.47 -3.33
C ALA A 77 8.65 -5.99 -4.68
N ALA A 78 8.83 -7.29 -4.94
CA ALA A 78 8.21 -8.02 -6.04
C ALA A 78 6.97 -8.74 -5.49
N VAL A 79 5.81 -8.40 -6.00
CA VAL A 79 4.50 -8.99 -5.67
C VAL A 79 4.13 -9.96 -6.78
N LEU A 80 4.04 -11.24 -6.45
CA LEU A 80 3.90 -12.36 -7.39
C LEU A 80 2.60 -13.11 -7.06
N PRO A 81 1.44 -12.64 -7.53
CA PRO A 81 0.15 -13.26 -7.26
C PRO A 81 -0.09 -14.49 -8.13
N THR A 82 -0.81 -15.44 -7.57
CA THR A 82 -1.55 -16.47 -8.31
C THR A 82 -3.01 -16.28 -7.94
N LEU A 83 -3.80 -15.66 -8.81
CA LEU A 83 -5.20 -15.35 -8.55
C LEU A 83 -6.04 -15.64 -9.78
N ALA A 84 -7.09 -16.41 -9.61
CA ALA A 84 -7.96 -16.79 -10.70
C ALA A 84 -9.44 -16.78 -10.29
N TYR A 85 -10.30 -16.51 -11.26
CA TYR A 85 -11.73 -16.75 -11.19
C TYR A 85 -12.04 -18.20 -11.58
N LYS A 86 -12.96 -18.83 -10.84
CA LYS A 86 -13.56 -20.13 -11.21
C LYS A 86 -15.07 -19.99 -11.24
N GLY A 87 -15.63 -20.17 -12.44
CA GLY A 87 -17.07 -20.14 -12.67
C GLY A 87 -17.78 -21.38 -12.16
N ASN A 88 -19.07 -21.25 -11.84
CA ASN A 88 -19.94 -22.38 -11.47
C ASN A 88 -20.11 -23.38 -12.63
N ASP A 89 -19.84 -22.95 -13.86
CA ASP A 89 -19.80 -23.78 -15.07
C ASP A 89 -18.45 -24.49 -15.30
N GLY A 90 -17.51 -24.33 -14.36
CA GLY A 90 -16.18 -24.95 -14.39
C GLY A 90 -15.13 -24.16 -15.19
N ARG A 91 -15.48 -23.08 -15.87
CA ARG A 91 -14.50 -22.23 -16.58
C ARG A 91 -13.60 -21.50 -15.59
N VAL A 92 -12.32 -21.39 -15.94
CA VAL A 92 -11.30 -20.71 -15.14
C VAL A 92 -10.72 -19.54 -15.95
N ALA A 93 -10.50 -18.41 -15.31
CA ALA A 93 -9.82 -17.25 -15.89
C ALA A 93 -8.79 -16.69 -14.91
N ASP A 94 -7.52 -16.71 -15.29
CA ASP A 94 -6.44 -16.07 -14.57
C ASP A 94 -6.59 -14.55 -14.68
N CYS A 95 -6.32 -13.84 -13.57
CA CYS A 95 -6.33 -12.38 -13.53
C CYS A 95 -5.09 -11.79 -12.83
N ALA A 96 -4.13 -12.63 -12.48
CA ALA A 96 -2.92 -12.23 -11.77
C ALA A 96 -1.93 -11.51 -12.68
N VAL A 97 -1.28 -10.46 -12.15
CA VAL A 97 -0.18 -9.74 -12.81
C VAL A 97 0.94 -9.52 -11.78
N ASN A 98 2.18 -9.83 -12.17
CA ASN A 98 3.34 -9.56 -11.34
C ASN A 98 3.61 -8.05 -11.26
N SER A 99 3.97 -7.57 -10.07
CA SER A 99 4.17 -6.15 -9.81
C SER A 99 5.44 -5.88 -9.00
N TYR A 100 5.91 -4.64 -9.05
CA TYR A 100 7.07 -4.20 -8.30
C TYR A 100 6.77 -2.86 -7.62
N VAL A 101 7.09 -2.75 -6.34
CA VAL A 101 6.79 -1.58 -5.51
C VAL A 101 8.09 -0.96 -5.02
N PRO A 102 8.58 0.11 -5.67
CA PRO A 102 9.75 0.83 -5.18
C PRO A 102 9.35 1.82 -4.10
N ASN A 103 10.22 2.00 -3.10
CA ASN A 103 10.04 2.99 -2.04
C ASN A 103 11.36 3.69 -1.70
N PHE A 104 11.26 4.95 -1.32
CA PHE A 104 12.35 5.77 -0.83
C PHE A 104 11.96 6.47 0.46
N PHE A 105 12.85 6.44 1.45
CA PHE A 105 12.66 7.09 2.74
C PHE A 105 13.95 7.80 3.16
N ALA A 106 13.79 8.98 3.75
CA ALA A 106 14.90 9.73 4.32
C ALA A 106 14.47 10.40 5.62
N ALA A 107 15.38 10.49 6.57
CA ALA A 107 15.20 11.23 7.80
C ALA A 107 16.50 11.96 8.16
N HIS A 108 16.37 13.20 8.61
CA HIS A 108 17.49 14.03 9.09
C HIS A 108 17.14 14.66 10.44
N LYS A 109 17.96 14.38 11.44
CA LYS A 109 17.85 14.93 12.79
C LYS A 109 18.64 16.23 12.85
N PHE A 110 17.97 17.37 12.85
CA PHE A 110 18.62 18.69 12.95
C PHE A 110 19.18 18.95 14.36
N ASN A 111 18.50 18.45 15.37
CA ASN A 111 18.89 18.50 16.77
C ASN A 111 18.10 17.45 17.57
N ASP A 112 18.27 17.41 18.89
CA ASP A 112 17.60 16.42 19.74
C ASP A 112 16.08 16.52 19.79
N ARG A 113 15.49 17.60 19.27
CA ARG A 113 14.04 17.85 19.28
C ARG A 113 13.39 17.82 17.91
N ILE A 114 14.13 18.09 16.84
CA ILE A 114 13.56 18.28 15.50
C ILE A 114 14.17 17.28 14.53
N THR A 115 13.32 16.48 13.91
CA THR A 115 13.66 15.56 12.83
C THR A 115 12.77 15.86 11.63
N ALA A 116 13.35 16.14 10.46
CA ALA A 116 12.62 16.19 9.20
C ALA A 116 12.72 14.83 8.50
N SER A 117 11.70 14.50 7.75
CA SER A 117 11.67 13.26 6.99
C SER A 117 10.91 13.41 5.66
N MET A 118 11.15 12.48 4.76
CA MET A 118 10.45 12.37 3.48
C MET A 118 10.25 10.91 3.14
N SER A 119 9.08 10.57 2.63
CA SER A 119 8.82 9.31 1.96
C SER A 119 8.33 9.54 0.53
N ILE A 120 8.78 8.66 -0.40
CA ILE A 120 8.24 8.55 -1.75
C ILE A 120 7.81 7.09 -1.89
N THR A 121 6.51 6.85 -1.98
CA THR A 121 5.92 5.51 -1.88
C THR A 121 4.76 5.35 -2.85
N ALA A 122 4.31 4.12 -3.04
CA ALA A 122 3.09 3.79 -3.76
C ALA A 122 2.07 3.18 -2.79
N PRO A 123 1.28 4.00 -2.04
CA PRO A 123 0.41 3.48 -0.99
C PRO A 123 -0.83 2.76 -1.51
N TYR A 124 -1.23 3.00 -2.75
CA TYR A 124 -2.38 2.38 -3.37
C TYR A 124 -2.07 1.95 -4.80
N GLY A 125 -2.63 0.83 -5.21
CA GLY A 125 -2.47 0.31 -6.56
C GLY A 125 -3.27 -0.96 -6.77
N LEU A 126 -3.61 -1.23 -8.01
CA LEU A 126 -4.37 -2.40 -8.42
C LEU A 126 -4.00 -2.76 -9.85
N GLU A 127 -3.80 -4.03 -10.10
CA GLU A 127 -3.84 -4.53 -11.46
C GLU A 127 -4.55 -5.88 -11.51
N SER A 128 -5.54 -6.01 -12.37
CA SER A 128 -6.17 -7.28 -12.75
C SER A 128 -6.29 -7.35 -14.26
N LYS A 129 -5.89 -8.47 -14.85
CA LYS A 129 -5.85 -8.62 -16.30
C LYS A 129 -6.29 -10.02 -16.71
N TYR A 130 -7.43 -10.10 -17.35
CA TYR A 130 -8.01 -11.34 -17.92
C TYR A 130 -7.68 -11.49 -19.39
N ASP A 131 -7.87 -12.69 -19.93
CA ASP A 131 -7.89 -12.91 -21.38
C ASP A 131 -9.01 -12.08 -22.03
N LYS A 132 -8.78 -11.60 -23.26
CA LYS A 132 -9.75 -10.76 -23.99
C LYS A 132 -11.08 -11.46 -24.26
N ASN A 133 -11.08 -12.79 -24.31
CA ASN A 133 -12.25 -13.61 -24.62
C ASN A 133 -12.86 -14.28 -23.39
N TRP A 134 -12.41 -13.93 -22.18
CA TRP A 134 -12.99 -14.51 -20.98
C TRP A 134 -14.47 -14.11 -20.80
N GLN A 135 -15.24 -14.88 -20.07
CA GLN A 135 -16.70 -14.75 -20.00
C GLN A 135 -17.21 -13.42 -19.39
N GLY A 136 -16.41 -12.73 -18.59
CA GLY A 136 -16.73 -11.43 -17.99
C GLY A 136 -16.14 -10.23 -18.73
N ASN A 137 -15.65 -10.39 -19.95
CA ASN A 137 -14.92 -9.36 -20.68
C ASN A 137 -15.73 -8.07 -20.94
N ALA A 138 -17.06 -8.15 -20.96
CA ALA A 138 -17.92 -6.98 -21.07
C ALA A 138 -17.87 -6.08 -19.82
N GLN A 139 -17.55 -6.64 -18.65
CA GLN A 139 -17.44 -5.90 -17.39
C GLN A 139 -16.01 -5.43 -17.13
N GLY A 140 -15.00 -6.22 -17.51
CA GLY A 140 -13.59 -5.87 -17.34
C GLY A 140 -12.65 -6.86 -18.00
N ILE A 141 -11.61 -6.34 -18.62
CA ILE A 141 -10.48 -7.11 -19.19
C ILE A 141 -9.21 -6.74 -18.44
N HIS A 142 -8.92 -5.43 -18.31
CA HIS A 142 -7.76 -4.92 -17.62
C HIS A 142 -8.17 -3.74 -16.77
N SER A 143 -7.88 -3.81 -15.48
CA SER A 143 -8.04 -2.71 -14.53
C SER A 143 -6.68 -2.41 -13.94
N TYR A 144 -6.26 -1.17 -14.00
CA TYR A 144 -4.98 -0.69 -13.53
C TYR A 144 -5.17 0.61 -12.77
N LEU A 145 -4.66 0.67 -11.55
CA LEU A 145 -4.56 1.87 -10.71
C LEU A 145 -3.13 1.94 -10.18
N MET A 146 -2.52 3.09 -10.25
CA MET A 146 -1.23 3.38 -9.68
C MET A 146 -1.28 4.69 -8.91
N THR A 147 -0.66 4.75 -7.74
CA THR A 147 -0.39 6.00 -7.03
C THR A 147 1.10 6.19 -6.77
N ALA A 148 1.51 7.45 -6.65
CA ALA A 148 2.83 7.84 -6.15
C ALA A 148 2.64 8.98 -5.16
N ASP A 149 3.08 8.78 -3.92
CA ASP A 149 2.90 9.71 -2.80
C ASP A 149 4.24 10.33 -2.39
N PHE A 150 4.28 11.66 -2.36
CA PHE A 150 5.40 12.48 -1.89
C PHE A 150 5.00 13.08 -0.54
N ASN A 151 5.62 12.61 0.53
CA ASN A 151 5.21 12.98 1.87
C ASN A 151 6.38 13.54 2.71
N PRO A 152 6.67 14.85 2.63
CA PRO A 152 7.53 15.52 3.61
C PRO A 152 6.82 15.64 4.96
N SER A 153 7.58 15.44 6.04
CA SER A 153 7.06 15.47 7.41
C SER A 153 8.11 16.05 8.38
N VAL A 154 7.62 16.60 9.48
CA VAL A 154 8.45 17.07 10.58
C VAL A 154 7.98 16.41 11.88
N SER A 155 8.93 15.94 12.68
CA SER A 155 8.73 15.36 14.00
C SER A 155 9.32 16.26 15.06
N LEU A 156 8.59 16.44 16.16
CA LEU A 156 8.97 17.25 17.31
C LEU A 156 8.99 16.36 18.56
N LYS A 157 10.17 16.17 19.16
CA LYS A 157 10.32 15.53 20.47
C LYS A 157 9.94 16.54 21.56
N ILE A 158 8.73 16.41 22.10
CA ILE A 158 8.16 17.33 23.09
C ILE A 158 8.82 17.13 24.45
N THR A 159 8.95 15.86 24.84
CA THR A 159 9.67 15.41 26.05
C THR A 159 10.60 14.26 25.69
N ASP A 160 11.36 13.73 26.64
CA ASP A 160 12.21 12.55 26.38
C ASP A 160 11.43 11.28 26.05
N TRP A 161 10.16 11.24 26.42
CA TRP A 161 9.28 10.09 26.21
C TRP A 161 8.15 10.34 25.20
N LEU A 162 7.92 11.59 24.73
CA LEU A 162 6.81 11.96 23.82
C LEU A 162 7.32 12.69 22.59
N SER A 163 6.94 12.21 21.42
CA SER A 163 7.11 12.89 20.14
C SER A 163 5.79 12.96 19.36
N VAL A 164 5.62 14.05 18.61
CA VAL A 164 4.53 14.27 17.68
C VAL A 164 5.08 14.60 16.30
N SER A 165 4.29 14.35 15.27
CA SER A 165 4.68 14.70 13.89
C SER A 165 3.49 15.17 13.08
N GLY A 166 3.77 15.94 12.03
CA GLY A 166 2.84 16.29 10.99
C GLY A 166 3.53 16.32 9.63
N GLY A 167 2.81 15.96 8.59
CA GLY A 167 3.30 15.93 7.22
C GLY A 167 2.22 16.22 6.20
N LEU A 168 2.65 16.60 5.01
CA LEU A 168 1.79 16.83 3.85
C LEU A 168 2.02 15.73 2.83
N SER A 169 0.97 15.30 2.16
CA SER A 169 0.98 14.29 1.11
C SER A 169 0.55 14.94 -0.20
N ALA A 170 1.39 14.84 -1.22
CA ALA A 170 1.04 15.15 -2.59
C ALA A 170 1.02 13.84 -3.38
N GLN A 171 -0.18 13.38 -3.73
CA GLN A 171 -0.37 12.07 -4.34
C GLN A 171 -0.79 12.20 -5.79
N PHE A 172 0.00 11.62 -6.69
CA PHE A 172 -0.37 11.38 -8.08
C PHE A 172 -1.10 10.04 -8.18
N ALA A 173 -2.15 10.00 -9.01
CA ALA A 173 -2.86 8.76 -9.34
C ALA A 173 -3.09 8.66 -10.84
N TYR A 174 -2.99 7.45 -11.38
CA TYR A 174 -3.33 7.12 -12.76
C TYR A 174 -4.20 5.88 -12.80
N VAL A 175 -5.28 5.92 -13.59
CA VAL A 175 -6.22 4.81 -13.77
C VAL A 175 -6.37 4.46 -15.25
N LYS A 176 -6.49 3.16 -15.52
CA LYS A 176 -6.84 2.63 -16.86
C LYS A 176 -7.76 1.44 -16.73
N LEU A 177 -8.90 1.50 -17.39
CA LEU A 177 -9.89 0.43 -17.43
C LEU A 177 -10.10 0.00 -18.88
N THR A 178 -10.11 -1.32 -19.14
CA THR A 178 -10.48 -1.85 -20.47
C THR A 178 -11.56 -2.92 -20.33
N GLN A 179 -12.39 -3.04 -21.36
CA GLN A 179 -13.53 -3.94 -21.40
C GLN A 179 -14.00 -4.20 -22.83
N ASN A 180 -14.78 -5.25 -23.02
CA ASN A 180 -15.43 -5.52 -24.29
C ASN A 180 -16.85 -4.89 -24.34
N ALA A 181 -16.91 -3.55 -24.26
CA ALA A 181 -18.14 -2.75 -24.29
C ALA A 181 -17.98 -1.63 -25.34
N PRO A 182 -19.01 -0.83 -25.64
CA PRO A 182 -18.91 0.26 -26.65
C PRO A 182 -17.73 1.19 -26.40
N TYR A 183 -17.45 1.58 -25.14
CA TYR A 183 -16.18 2.19 -24.74
C TYR A 183 -15.22 1.10 -24.26
N GLU A 184 -14.21 0.80 -25.08
CA GLU A 184 -13.29 -0.31 -24.82
C GLU A 184 -12.13 0.06 -23.90
N LYS A 185 -11.82 1.34 -23.77
CA LYS A 185 -10.78 1.87 -22.90
C LYS A 185 -11.21 3.19 -22.29
N MET A 186 -10.94 3.35 -21.02
CA MET A 186 -11.05 4.61 -20.26
C MET A 186 -9.74 4.80 -19.48
N SER A 187 -9.18 6.00 -19.48
CA SER A 187 -7.98 6.31 -18.73
C SER A 187 -7.96 7.76 -18.30
N GLY A 188 -7.35 8.02 -17.14
CA GLY A 188 -7.21 9.38 -16.61
C GLY A 188 -6.17 9.43 -15.50
N ASP A 189 -5.76 10.64 -15.16
CA ASP A 189 -4.83 10.93 -14.07
C ASP A 189 -5.34 12.06 -13.19
N SER A 190 -4.79 12.15 -12.00
CA SER A 190 -5.17 13.13 -10.99
C SER A 190 -4.02 13.43 -10.03
N TRP A 191 -4.05 14.61 -9.43
CA TRP A 191 -3.26 14.96 -8.25
C TRP A 191 -4.20 15.26 -7.09
N GLY A 192 -3.94 14.64 -5.94
CA GLY A 192 -4.65 14.88 -4.69
C GLY A 192 -3.70 15.35 -3.59
N ILE A 193 -4.24 16.01 -2.58
CA ILE A 193 -3.50 16.49 -1.42
C ILE A 193 -4.08 15.86 -0.17
N GLY A 194 -3.21 15.42 0.73
CA GLY A 194 -3.55 14.88 2.03
C GLY A 194 -2.55 15.29 3.10
N GLY A 195 -2.65 14.65 4.25
CA GLY A 195 -1.71 14.87 5.35
C GLY A 195 -1.65 13.68 6.29
N ASN A 196 -0.69 13.74 7.20
CA ASN A 196 -0.57 12.75 8.27
C ASN A 196 -0.21 13.41 9.60
N ILE A 197 -0.59 12.75 10.68
CA ILE A 197 -0.22 13.07 12.05
C ILE A 197 0.27 11.80 12.70
N GLY A 198 1.34 11.91 13.50
CA GLY A 198 1.89 10.82 14.28
C GLY A 198 2.13 11.21 15.72
N ILE A 199 2.00 10.23 16.61
CA ILE A 199 2.35 10.34 18.03
C ILE A 199 3.14 9.09 18.41
N THR A 200 4.25 9.26 19.12
CA THR A 200 5.02 8.15 19.68
C THR A 200 5.32 8.41 21.14
N ILE A 201 5.04 7.42 21.97
CA ILE A 201 5.32 7.39 23.41
C ILE A 201 6.37 6.30 23.64
N GLN A 202 7.53 6.70 24.14
CA GLN A 202 8.56 5.78 24.64
C GLN A 202 8.34 5.60 26.15
N TYR A 203 7.70 4.51 26.56
CA TYR A 203 7.35 4.25 27.95
C TYR A 203 8.44 3.48 28.71
N ALA A 204 9.43 2.94 27.99
CA ALA A 204 10.61 2.28 28.51
C ALA A 204 11.78 2.49 27.54
N ASP A 205 13.01 2.20 27.97
CA ASP A 205 14.20 2.37 27.13
C ASP A 205 14.09 1.65 25.77
N GLU A 206 13.45 0.50 25.77
CA GLU A 206 13.21 -0.33 24.59
C GLU A 206 11.71 -0.69 24.43
N GLY A 207 10.80 0.20 24.87
CA GLY A 207 9.35 0.05 24.75
C GLY A 207 8.69 1.28 24.17
N ARG A 208 7.87 1.13 23.12
CA ARG A 208 7.18 2.22 22.42
C ARG A 208 5.75 1.88 22.07
N ILE A 209 4.89 2.90 22.15
CA ILE A 209 3.55 2.90 21.59
C ILE A 209 3.52 3.97 20.50
N GLY A 210 3.03 3.63 19.32
CA GLY A 210 2.87 4.54 18.21
C GLY A 210 1.40 4.68 17.80
N PHE A 211 1.02 5.89 17.39
CA PHE A 211 -0.23 6.18 16.72
C PHE A 211 0.04 6.97 15.45
N SER A 212 -0.62 6.62 14.36
CA SER A 212 -0.54 7.33 13.09
C SER A 212 -1.93 7.48 12.49
N TRP A 213 -2.19 8.65 11.93
CA TRP A 213 -3.34 8.93 11.09
C TRP A 213 -2.88 9.49 9.76
N ARG A 214 -3.43 8.94 8.67
CA ARG A 214 -3.34 9.49 7.31
C ARG A 214 -4.72 9.92 6.86
N SER A 215 -4.81 11.15 6.33
CA SER A 215 -6.07 11.68 5.84
C SER A 215 -6.52 10.95 4.57
N SER A 216 -7.80 11.06 4.28
CA SER A 216 -8.32 10.85 2.94
C SER A 216 -7.60 11.75 1.93
N VAL A 217 -7.48 11.26 0.69
CA VAL A 217 -7.01 12.03 -0.47
C VAL A 217 -8.10 11.97 -1.53
N HIS A 218 -8.65 13.12 -1.87
CA HIS A 218 -9.63 13.25 -2.94
C HIS A 218 -8.92 13.36 -4.29
N HIS A 219 -9.34 12.53 -5.26
CA HIS A 219 -8.84 12.51 -6.63
C HIS A 219 -9.96 12.82 -7.62
N GLU A 220 -9.80 13.91 -8.36
CA GLU A 220 -10.60 14.25 -9.53
C GLU A 220 -9.81 13.83 -10.78
N PHE A 221 -10.15 12.67 -11.33
CA PHE A 221 -9.51 12.16 -12.54
C PHE A 221 -10.06 12.86 -13.76
N SER A 222 -9.17 13.31 -14.64
CA SER A 222 -9.50 13.80 -15.97
C SER A 222 -8.80 12.96 -17.02
N GLY A 223 -9.48 12.61 -18.09
CA GLY A 223 -8.92 11.73 -19.09
C GLY A 223 -9.80 11.53 -20.32
N ASP A 224 -9.61 10.40 -20.97
CA ASP A 224 -10.27 10.09 -22.23
C ASP A 224 -10.88 8.68 -22.24
N ALA A 225 -11.97 8.54 -22.99
CA ALA A 225 -12.55 7.27 -23.36
C ALA A 225 -12.36 6.99 -24.85
N HIS A 226 -12.03 5.75 -25.20
CA HIS A 226 -11.96 5.28 -26.59
C HIS A 226 -13.11 4.31 -26.86
N SER A 227 -13.92 4.62 -27.85
CA SER A 227 -14.95 3.71 -28.34
C SER A 227 -14.35 2.72 -29.33
N LYS A 228 -14.95 1.53 -29.44
CA LYS A 228 -14.64 0.59 -30.50
C LYS A 228 -14.89 1.22 -31.85
N SER A 229 -14.11 0.85 -32.87
CA SER A 229 -14.22 1.39 -34.25
C SER A 229 -15.62 1.28 -34.83
N ALA A 230 -16.36 0.24 -34.47
CA ALA A 230 -17.76 0.07 -34.92
C ALA A 230 -18.74 1.11 -34.35
N TYR A 231 -18.42 1.68 -33.17
CA TYR A 231 -19.25 2.68 -32.48
C TYR A 231 -18.65 4.10 -32.53
N ALA A 232 -17.40 4.24 -32.96
CA ALA A 232 -16.69 5.51 -33.00
C ALA A 232 -17.41 6.62 -33.80
N PRO A 233 -18.10 6.34 -34.94
CA PRO A 233 -18.85 7.36 -35.65
C PRO A 233 -20.03 7.97 -34.89
N ILE A 234 -20.53 7.24 -33.87
CA ILE A 234 -21.70 7.64 -33.05
C ILE A 234 -21.27 8.16 -31.67
N LEU A 235 -20.36 7.47 -31.03
CA LEU A 235 -19.96 7.72 -29.65
C LEU A 235 -18.75 8.65 -29.52
N GLY A 236 -17.88 8.70 -30.55
CA GLY A 236 -16.62 9.44 -30.50
C GLY A 236 -15.65 8.90 -29.45
N ASN A 237 -14.69 9.73 -29.14
CA ASN A 237 -13.74 9.52 -28.04
C ASN A 237 -13.84 10.74 -27.09
N PRO A 238 -14.80 10.74 -26.17
CA PRO A 238 -15.04 11.90 -25.31
C PRO A 238 -13.98 12.03 -24.22
N ASP A 239 -13.79 13.26 -23.73
CA ASP A 239 -13.17 13.53 -22.46
C ASP A 239 -14.09 12.99 -21.33
N ILE A 240 -13.49 12.44 -20.30
CA ILE A 240 -14.20 11.85 -19.16
C ILE A 240 -13.63 12.37 -17.84
N GLU A 241 -14.48 12.35 -16.83
CA GLU A 241 -14.13 12.68 -15.45
C GLU A 241 -14.63 11.60 -14.50
N ALA A 242 -13.86 11.36 -13.42
CA ALA A 242 -14.26 10.46 -12.34
C ALA A 242 -13.69 10.96 -11.02
N GLU A 243 -14.40 10.71 -9.92
CA GLU A 243 -13.98 11.07 -8.58
C GLU A 243 -13.77 9.81 -7.73
N VAL A 244 -12.70 9.78 -6.96
CA VAL A 244 -12.38 8.69 -6.03
C VAL A 244 -11.76 9.27 -4.77
N ASP A 245 -12.32 8.89 -3.61
CA ASP A 245 -11.74 9.17 -2.31
C ASP A 245 -10.86 8.00 -1.83
N ILE A 246 -9.57 8.25 -1.70
CA ILE A 246 -8.66 7.37 -0.99
C ILE A 246 -8.96 7.49 0.50
N PRO A 247 -9.12 6.37 1.26
CA PRO A 247 -9.68 6.40 2.60
C PRO A 247 -8.73 6.98 3.66
N HIS A 248 -9.30 7.48 4.76
CA HIS A 248 -8.57 7.68 6.02
C HIS A 248 -8.03 6.35 6.55
N THR A 249 -6.84 6.39 7.14
CA THR A 249 -6.23 5.24 7.80
C THR A 249 -5.72 5.63 9.18
N PHE A 250 -6.05 4.83 10.20
CA PHE A 250 -5.60 4.97 11.58
C PHE A 250 -4.81 3.72 11.96
N THR A 251 -3.61 3.89 12.51
CA THR A 251 -2.81 2.77 13.00
C THR A 251 -2.36 3.04 14.43
N VAL A 252 -2.47 2.05 15.28
CA VAL A 252 -1.89 2.03 16.62
C VAL A 252 -1.07 0.77 16.78
N GLY A 253 0.08 0.86 17.42
CA GLY A 253 0.93 -0.30 17.64
C GLY A 253 1.80 -0.18 18.86
N VAL A 254 2.35 -1.31 19.25
CA VAL A 254 3.26 -1.46 20.38
C VAL A 254 4.50 -2.24 19.96
N TYR A 255 5.63 -1.83 20.48
CA TYR A 255 6.91 -2.53 20.40
C TYR A 255 7.48 -2.66 21.78
N GLN A 256 7.96 -3.85 22.15
CA GLN A 256 8.62 -4.12 23.40
C GLN A 256 9.77 -5.11 23.21
N ARG A 257 10.98 -4.71 23.54
CA ARG A 257 12.09 -5.63 23.75
C ARG A 257 11.95 -6.30 25.11
N LEU A 258 12.39 -7.55 25.21
CA LEU A 258 12.25 -8.38 26.41
C LEU A 258 13.64 -8.63 27.06
N PRO A 259 14.23 -7.65 27.80
CA PRO A 259 15.61 -7.77 28.24
C PRO A 259 15.81 -8.80 29.38
N ASP A 260 14.83 -8.92 30.28
CA ASP A 260 15.01 -9.68 31.54
C ASP A 260 14.78 -11.19 31.35
N LEU A 261 13.80 -11.59 30.56
CA LEU A 261 13.42 -13.00 30.40
C LEU A 261 13.95 -13.61 29.10
N PHE A 262 13.99 -12.80 28.04
CA PHE A 262 14.39 -13.21 26.70
C PHE A 262 15.17 -12.07 26.02
N ASP A 263 16.33 -11.72 26.57
CA ASP A 263 17.19 -10.58 26.14
C ASP A 263 17.46 -10.47 24.63
N ARG A 264 17.08 -11.51 23.90
CA ARG A 264 17.28 -11.65 22.44
C ARG A 264 16.01 -11.50 21.63
N PHE A 265 14.88 -11.18 22.28
CA PHE A 265 13.61 -11.06 21.57
C PHE A 265 12.99 -9.67 21.74
N ALA A 266 12.27 -9.24 20.71
CA ALA A 266 11.32 -8.15 20.79
C ALA A 266 9.99 -8.58 20.17
N ILE A 267 8.89 -8.17 20.79
CA ILE A 267 7.53 -8.43 20.33
C ILE A 267 6.88 -7.14 19.85
N MET A 268 6.02 -7.24 18.88
CA MET A 268 5.27 -6.10 18.33
C MET A 268 3.90 -6.51 17.83
N ALA A 269 2.98 -5.56 17.90
CA ALA A 269 1.63 -5.70 17.39
C ALA A 269 1.16 -4.35 16.86
N ASP A 270 0.53 -4.34 15.69
CA ASP A 270 -0.11 -3.17 15.12
C ASP A 270 -1.57 -3.50 14.75
N TYR A 271 -2.46 -2.54 15.01
CA TYR A 271 -3.84 -2.54 14.55
C TYR A 271 -4.06 -1.35 13.62
N THR A 272 -4.57 -1.62 12.44
CA THR A 272 -4.90 -0.60 11.43
C THR A 272 -6.39 -0.64 11.12
N TYR A 273 -7.04 0.52 11.14
CA TYR A 273 -8.42 0.73 10.72
C TYR A 273 -8.44 1.62 9.49
N THR A 274 -9.08 1.16 8.40
CA THR A 274 -9.17 1.88 7.13
C THR A 274 -10.64 2.15 6.80
N MET A 275 -10.99 3.42 6.58
CA MET A 275 -12.35 3.88 6.34
C MET A 275 -12.74 3.75 4.86
N TRP A 276 -12.79 2.51 4.37
CA TRP A 276 -13.13 2.18 2.99
C TRP A 276 -14.58 2.49 2.61
N SER A 277 -15.46 2.76 3.58
CA SER A 277 -16.85 3.20 3.32
C SER A 277 -16.94 4.52 2.54
N SER A 278 -15.84 5.27 2.40
CA SER A 278 -15.74 6.42 1.50
C SER A 278 -15.82 6.02 0.02
N PHE A 279 -15.52 4.76 -0.34
CA PHE A 279 -15.60 4.26 -1.71
C PHE A 279 -16.96 3.57 -1.95
N ASP A 280 -18.00 4.39 -2.18
CA ASP A 280 -19.37 3.93 -2.38
C ASP A 280 -19.67 3.59 -3.84
N GLU A 281 -19.18 4.38 -4.79
CA GLU A 281 -19.49 4.24 -6.22
C GLU A 281 -18.30 4.64 -7.10
N LEU A 282 -18.06 3.87 -8.17
CA LEU A 282 -17.20 4.29 -9.26
C LEU A 282 -18.07 4.88 -10.37
N LYS A 283 -18.05 6.21 -10.52
CA LYS A 283 -18.83 6.93 -11.51
C LYS A 283 -17.92 7.62 -12.51
N VAL A 284 -18.20 7.43 -13.81
CA VAL A 284 -17.50 8.11 -14.90
C VAL A 284 -18.51 8.95 -15.68
N SER A 285 -18.27 10.24 -15.72
CA SER A 285 -19.03 11.24 -16.49
C SER A 285 -18.38 11.55 -17.83
N GLY A 286 -19.08 12.30 -18.71
CA GLY A 286 -18.59 12.63 -20.06
C GLY A 286 -18.92 11.58 -21.14
N LEU A 287 -19.32 10.37 -20.76
CA LEU A 287 -19.77 9.33 -21.69
C LEU A 287 -21.18 9.61 -22.20
N ALA A 288 -21.52 9.13 -23.42
CA ALA A 288 -22.86 9.23 -23.98
C ALA A 288 -23.93 8.55 -23.09
N ALA A 289 -23.55 7.46 -22.41
CA ALA A 289 -24.30 6.87 -21.31
C ALA A 289 -23.38 6.84 -20.10
N PRO A 290 -23.73 7.49 -18.96
CA PRO A 290 -22.90 7.49 -17.77
C PRO A 290 -22.56 6.06 -17.30
N PHE A 291 -21.31 5.80 -16.99
CA PHE A 291 -20.91 4.56 -16.35
C PHE A 291 -20.96 4.75 -14.84
N SER A 292 -21.68 3.87 -14.16
CA SER A 292 -21.79 3.87 -12.71
C SER A 292 -21.72 2.42 -12.23
N GLU A 293 -20.83 2.14 -11.29
CA GLU A 293 -20.68 0.86 -10.65
C GLU A 293 -20.71 1.03 -9.13
N LYS A 294 -21.77 0.50 -8.49
CA LYS A 294 -21.92 0.57 -7.04
C LYS A 294 -20.90 -0.37 -6.39
N GLU A 295 -20.08 0.16 -5.50
CA GLU A 295 -19.07 -0.57 -4.73
C GLU A 295 -19.52 -0.77 -3.28
N ASP A 296 -20.05 0.28 -2.60
CA ASP A 296 -20.61 0.24 -1.23
C ASP A 296 -19.67 -0.54 -0.28
N TRP A 297 -18.41 -0.18 -0.25
CA TRP A 297 -17.41 -0.87 0.54
C TRP A 297 -17.64 -0.68 2.04
N LYS A 298 -17.14 -1.60 2.85
CA LYS A 298 -17.15 -1.51 4.32
C LYS A 298 -15.78 -1.09 4.84
N ASP A 299 -15.77 -0.41 5.98
CA ASP A 299 -14.55 -0.17 6.73
C ASP A 299 -13.91 -1.48 7.16
N THR A 300 -12.59 -1.49 7.28
CA THR A 300 -11.82 -2.71 7.54
C THR A 300 -10.82 -2.56 8.66
N SER A 301 -10.54 -3.68 9.29
CA SER A 301 -9.52 -3.86 10.31
C SER A 301 -8.39 -4.75 9.81
N ARG A 302 -7.14 -4.40 10.17
CA ARG A 302 -5.97 -5.23 9.99
C ARG A 302 -5.24 -5.36 11.31
N ILE A 303 -4.90 -6.59 11.69
CA ILE A 303 -4.11 -6.89 12.88
C ILE A 303 -2.84 -7.59 12.42
N SER A 304 -1.69 -7.14 12.91
CA SER A 304 -0.41 -7.78 12.66
C SER A 304 0.36 -8.03 13.95
N LEU A 305 1.06 -9.16 13.99
CA LEU A 305 1.92 -9.59 15.10
C LEU A 305 3.30 -9.90 14.56
N GLY A 306 4.33 -9.50 15.28
CA GLY A 306 5.72 -9.68 14.88
C GLY A 306 6.64 -10.04 16.04
N LEU A 307 7.72 -10.70 15.69
CA LEU A 307 8.80 -11.06 16.59
C LEU A 307 10.14 -10.76 15.91
N HIS A 308 11.04 -10.09 16.63
CA HIS A 308 12.46 -10.03 16.31
C HIS A 308 13.24 -10.99 17.20
N TYR A 309 14.24 -11.63 16.60
CA TYR A 309 15.25 -12.39 17.31
C TYR A 309 16.64 -11.84 16.96
N TYR A 310 17.43 -11.55 17.99
CA TYR A 310 18.81 -11.04 17.92
C TYR A 310 19.78 -12.15 18.36
N PRO A 311 20.42 -12.89 17.42
CA PRO A 311 21.27 -14.02 17.75
C PRO A 311 22.50 -13.64 18.56
N LYS A 312 22.88 -14.47 19.56
CA LYS A 312 24.09 -14.25 20.36
C LYS A 312 25.40 -14.40 19.59
N PHE A 313 25.37 -15.15 18.51
CA PHE A 313 26.55 -15.43 17.70
C PHE A 313 26.92 -14.26 16.76
N ASP A 314 25.99 -13.37 16.47
CA ASP A 314 26.22 -12.18 15.65
C ASP A 314 25.22 -11.07 16.03
N GLU A 315 25.70 -10.01 16.66
CA GLU A 315 24.88 -8.88 17.11
C GLU A 315 24.42 -7.96 15.97
N ASN A 316 25.00 -8.11 14.78
CA ASN A 316 24.61 -7.36 13.59
C ASN A 316 23.39 -8.00 12.87
N LEU A 317 23.08 -9.26 13.21
CA LEU A 317 21.98 -10.00 12.58
C LEU A 317 20.67 -9.80 13.37
N THR A 318 19.60 -9.49 12.64
CA THR A 318 18.24 -9.50 13.16
C THR A 318 17.41 -10.46 12.31
N LEU A 319 16.79 -11.46 12.94
CA LEU A 319 15.82 -12.34 12.28
C LEU A 319 14.41 -11.92 12.67
N ARG A 320 13.47 -12.06 11.73
CA ARG A 320 12.09 -11.58 11.86
C ARG A 320 11.10 -12.64 11.44
N ILE A 321 10.01 -12.75 12.17
CA ILE A 321 8.82 -13.48 11.75
C ILE A 321 7.59 -12.67 12.10
N GLY A 322 6.52 -12.85 11.34
CA GLY A 322 5.26 -12.17 11.62
C GLY A 322 4.07 -12.81 10.92
N SER A 323 2.90 -12.41 11.37
CA SER A 323 1.64 -12.78 10.77
C SER A 323 0.66 -11.62 10.82
N ALA A 324 -0.29 -11.60 9.89
CA ALA A 324 -1.37 -10.63 9.93
C ALA A 324 -2.67 -11.22 9.39
N PHE A 325 -3.78 -10.66 9.86
CA PHE A 325 -5.10 -10.81 9.26
C PHE A 325 -5.55 -9.44 8.75
N ASP A 326 -6.03 -9.40 7.50
CA ASP A 326 -6.39 -8.19 6.78
C ASP A 326 -7.77 -8.38 6.13
N GLU A 327 -8.77 -7.64 6.63
CA GLU A 327 -10.15 -7.73 6.16
C GLU A 327 -10.32 -7.13 4.77
N SER A 328 -11.10 -7.78 3.92
CA SER A 328 -11.53 -7.23 2.64
C SER A 328 -12.66 -6.21 2.81
N PRO A 329 -12.57 -5.01 2.18
CA PRO A 329 -13.67 -4.06 2.18
C PRO A 329 -14.82 -4.48 1.27
N VAL A 330 -14.58 -5.37 0.32
CA VAL A 330 -15.53 -5.71 -0.74
C VAL A 330 -16.66 -6.59 -0.23
N LYS A 331 -17.88 -6.08 -0.26
CA LYS A 331 -19.08 -6.87 0.03
C LYS A 331 -19.39 -7.83 -1.12
N THR A 332 -19.71 -9.08 -0.82
CA THR A 332 -20.00 -10.12 -1.82
C THR A 332 -21.07 -9.69 -2.83
N VAL A 333 -22.09 -8.98 -2.38
CA VAL A 333 -23.22 -8.51 -3.22
C VAL A 333 -22.80 -7.50 -4.29
N ASN A 334 -21.74 -6.73 -4.03
CA ASN A 334 -21.24 -5.67 -4.91
C ASN A 334 -19.90 -6.03 -5.58
N ARG A 335 -19.35 -7.22 -5.29
CA ARG A 335 -18.05 -7.63 -5.86
C ARG A 335 -18.06 -7.55 -7.38
N THR A 336 -17.02 -6.90 -7.92
CA THR A 336 -16.83 -6.71 -9.35
C THR A 336 -15.69 -7.57 -9.87
N VAL A 337 -15.62 -7.76 -11.18
CA VAL A 337 -14.50 -8.45 -11.81
C VAL A 337 -13.21 -7.64 -11.77
N ARG A 338 -13.31 -6.33 -11.53
CA ARG A 338 -12.18 -5.42 -11.54
C ARG A 338 -11.35 -5.52 -10.27
N ILE A 339 -12.00 -5.80 -9.13
CA ILE A 339 -11.37 -5.88 -7.82
C ILE A 339 -11.70 -7.22 -7.15
N PRO A 340 -11.03 -8.30 -7.58
CA PRO A 340 -11.25 -9.66 -7.06
C PRO A 340 -10.61 -9.81 -5.66
N CYS A 341 -11.15 -9.11 -4.66
CA CYS A 341 -10.62 -9.05 -3.32
C CYS A 341 -11.30 -10.04 -2.37
N GLY A 342 -10.57 -10.64 -1.45
CA GLY A 342 -11.02 -11.41 -0.30
C GLY A 342 -10.20 -11.04 0.94
N ASP A 343 -10.58 -11.56 2.11
CA ASP A 343 -9.77 -11.44 3.33
C ASP A 343 -8.41 -12.09 3.11
N ARG A 344 -7.40 -11.66 3.88
CA ARG A 344 -6.03 -12.14 3.69
C ARG A 344 -5.40 -12.53 5.00
N VAL A 345 -4.70 -13.68 4.98
CA VAL A 345 -3.83 -14.14 6.06
C VAL A 345 -2.40 -14.11 5.58
N TRP A 346 -1.55 -13.43 6.34
CA TRP A 346 -0.14 -13.21 6.03
C TRP A 346 0.75 -14.06 6.92
N PHE A 347 1.76 -14.67 6.33
CA PHE A 347 2.89 -15.30 7.02
C PHE A 347 4.17 -14.71 6.45
N SER A 348 4.96 -14.10 7.33
CA SER A 348 6.14 -13.34 6.92
C SER A 348 7.38 -13.80 7.66
N THR A 349 8.52 -13.70 7.00
CA THR A 349 9.84 -13.88 7.58
C THR A 349 10.81 -12.88 6.96
N GLY A 350 11.88 -12.57 7.66
CA GLY A 350 12.89 -11.65 7.16
C GLY A 350 14.17 -11.69 7.95
N ALA A 351 15.19 -11.06 7.39
CA ALA A 351 16.49 -10.88 8.04
C ALA A 351 17.02 -9.47 7.73
N GLY A 352 17.71 -8.89 8.69
CA GLY A 352 18.47 -7.66 8.55
C GLY A 352 19.90 -7.87 9.01
N TYR A 353 20.87 -7.33 8.27
CA TYR A 353 22.27 -7.41 8.61
C TYR A 353 22.94 -6.04 8.53
N LYS A 354 23.53 -5.60 9.66
CA LYS A 354 24.25 -4.33 9.77
C LYS A 354 25.71 -4.53 9.43
N TYR A 355 26.23 -3.76 8.48
CA TYR A 355 27.64 -3.75 8.10
C TYR A 355 28.14 -2.30 8.01
N GLY A 356 28.84 -1.87 9.03
CA GLY A 356 29.31 -0.48 9.15
C GLY A 356 28.16 0.52 9.17
N ALA A 357 28.12 1.40 8.17
CA ALA A 357 27.08 2.41 7.98
C ALA A 357 25.86 1.88 7.21
N PHE A 358 25.91 0.67 6.70
CA PHE A 358 24.84 0.06 5.92
C PHE A 358 24.07 -0.97 6.73
N THR A 359 22.78 -1.06 6.47
CA THR A 359 21.94 -2.19 6.88
C THR A 359 21.26 -2.75 5.64
N PHE A 360 21.32 -4.06 5.46
CA PHE A 360 20.69 -4.80 4.36
C PHE A 360 19.56 -5.62 4.94
N ASP A 361 18.36 -5.43 4.44
CA ASP A 361 17.17 -6.18 4.86
C ASP A 361 16.59 -6.95 3.68
N ALA A 362 16.12 -8.16 3.99
CA ALA A 362 15.33 -8.99 3.09
C ALA A 362 14.06 -9.45 3.81
N GLY A 363 12.94 -9.43 3.10
CA GLY A 363 11.65 -9.88 3.60
C GLY A 363 10.94 -10.77 2.60
N TYR A 364 10.21 -11.74 3.11
CA TYR A 364 9.33 -12.61 2.34
C TYR A 364 7.99 -12.73 3.05
N SER A 365 6.91 -12.66 2.28
CA SER A 365 5.55 -12.90 2.78
C SER A 365 4.83 -13.86 1.85
N TYR A 366 4.14 -14.84 2.46
CA TYR A 366 3.13 -15.66 1.83
C TYR A 366 1.76 -15.20 2.29
N ILE A 367 0.88 -14.86 1.34
CA ILE A 367 -0.42 -14.25 1.61
C ILE A 367 -1.49 -15.15 1.00
N MET A 368 -2.36 -15.69 1.83
CA MET A 368 -3.51 -16.48 1.40
C MET A 368 -4.73 -15.59 1.27
N VAL A 369 -5.45 -15.72 0.16
CA VAL A 369 -6.79 -15.16 0.01
C VAL A 369 -7.78 -16.12 0.64
N VAL A 370 -8.55 -15.65 1.60
CA VAL A 370 -9.48 -16.46 2.41
C VAL A 370 -10.86 -15.79 2.49
N GLY A 371 -11.80 -16.43 3.16
CA GLY A 371 -13.16 -15.89 3.34
C GLY A 371 -14.04 -16.07 2.11
N ASN A 372 -15.12 -15.29 2.04
CA ASN A 372 -16.05 -15.35 0.92
C ASN A 372 -15.56 -14.50 -0.24
N THR A 373 -15.28 -15.15 -1.36
CA THR A 373 -14.80 -14.52 -2.62
C THR A 373 -15.80 -14.71 -3.77
N ASP A 374 -17.05 -15.08 -3.46
CA ASP A 374 -18.08 -15.28 -4.47
C ASP A 374 -18.41 -14.01 -5.23
N ILE A 375 -18.69 -14.17 -6.51
CA ILE A 375 -19.21 -13.14 -7.40
C ILE A 375 -20.45 -13.64 -8.11
N ASN A 376 -21.49 -12.79 -8.12
CA ASN A 376 -22.72 -13.03 -8.86
C ASN A 376 -23.21 -11.69 -9.44
N LYS A 377 -22.58 -11.27 -10.54
CA LYS A 377 -22.86 -9.95 -11.14
C LYS A 377 -22.73 -10.03 -12.66
N GLY A 378 -23.72 -9.52 -13.38
CA GLY A 378 -23.66 -9.35 -14.84
C GLY A 378 -23.39 -10.64 -15.64
N GLY A 379 -23.87 -11.80 -15.17
CA GLY A 379 -23.65 -13.10 -15.81
C GLY A 379 -22.32 -13.79 -15.44
N VAL A 380 -21.50 -13.16 -14.56
CA VAL A 380 -20.30 -13.78 -13.98
C VAL A 380 -20.70 -14.39 -12.62
N ASN A 381 -20.73 -15.72 -12.55
CA ASN A 381 -21.16 -16.47 -11.37
C ASN A 381 -20.10 -17.48 -11.01
N GLY A 382 -19.48 -17.33 -9.84
CA GLY A 382 -18.38 -18.17 -9.38
C GLY A 382 -17.68 -17.56 -8.16
N HIS A 383 -16.40 -17.86 -8.02
CA HIS A 383 -15.58 -17.35 -6.92
C HIS A 383 -14.14 -17.10 -7.37
N TYR A 384 -13.42 -16.27 -6.62
CA TYR A 384 -11.98 -16.07 -6.76
C TYR A 384 -11.22 -16.92 -5.77
N TYR A 385 -10.03 -17.37 -6.15
CA TYR A 385 -9.11 -18.11 -5.28
C TYR A 385 -7.66 -17.80 -5.66
N GLY A 386 -6.77 -17.90 -4.68
CA GLY A 386 -5.35 -17.73 -4.94
C GLY A 386 -4.53 -17.39 -3.71
N HIS A 387 -3.29 -17.05 -3.98
CA HIS A 387 -2.30 -16.64 -3.00
C HIS A 387 -1.29 -15.69 -3.64
N ILE A 388 -0.49 -15.02 -2.80
CA ILE A 388 0.47 -14.03 -3.26
C ILE A 388 1.79 -14.31 -2.55
N HIS A 389 2.88 -14.33 -3.30
CA HIS A 389 4.25 -14.29 -2.77
C HIS A 389 4.78 -12.87 -2.89
N VAL A 390 5.37 -12.34 -1.82
CA VAL A 390 6.05 -11.06 -1.83
C VAL A 390 7.50 -11.27 -1.43
N ILE A 391 8.43 -10.80 -2.25
CA ILE A 391 9.87 -10.81 -1.98
C ILE A 391 10.33 -9.37 -1.96
N SER A 392 10.99 -8.96 -0.90
CA SER A 392 11.44 -7.56 -0.72
C SER A 392 12.90 -7.47 -0.29
N ALA A 393 13.54 -6.39 -0.71
CA ALA A 393 14.90 -6.04 -0.31
C ALA A 393 14.97 -4.54 0.02
N GLN A 394 15.87 -4.18 0.94
CA GLN A 394 16.11 -2.82 1.38
C GLN A 394 17.58 -2.60 1.70
N ILE A 395 18.06 -1.40 1.39
CA ILE A 395 19.36 -0.91 1.85
C ILE A 395 19.10 0.36 2.64
N THR A 396 19.61 0.41 3.86
CA THR A 396 19.60 1.60 4.71
C THR A 396 21.04 2.09 4.89
N TYR A 397 21.26 3.39 4.73
CA TYR A 397 22.55 4.05 4.91
C TYR A 397 22.45 5.15 5.97
N GLU A 398 23.41 5.17 6.88
CA GLU A 398 23.49 6.07 8.02
C GLU A 398 24.75 6.95 7.94
N PHE A 399 24.61 8.29 8.04
CA PHE A 399 25.76 9.21 7.99
C PHE A 399 25.53 10.52 8.77
#